data_9b90d7a305d42d76e606e625d90b9a96
#
_entry.id   9b90d7a305d42d76e606e625d90b9a96
#
_cell.length_a   1.000
_cell.length_b   1.000
_cell.length_c   1.000
_cell.angle_alpha   90.00
_cell.angle_beta   90.00
_cell.angle_gamma   90.00
#
_symmetry.space_group_name_H-M   'P 1'
#
loop_
_entity.id
_entity.type
_entity.pdbx_description
1 polymer ?
#
loop_
_entity_poly.entity_id
_entity_poly.type
_entity_poly.pdbx_seq_one_letter_code
_entity_poly.pdbx_strand_id
1 'polypeptide(L)'
;PAIAAWSPAREEERCQAAPTMYISYDGTGVPMRKGETQGRKGKQPDGSSITRELKLGCVFTSHTVDEEGHPLRDTGSTTYVVELEFTLEGNFAPAAEFAAGLLREARLRGLGKAGRSAVLGDGAHWIWKQAGIHFPQAIQILDYYHAREHLSELAEALFPAPAENGSHLKKW
;
A
#
# COMPACT_ATOMS: atom_id res chain seq x y z
N PRO A 1 -21.47 13.40 6.97
CA PRO A 1 -20.77 14.01 5.85
C PRO A 1 -21.45 13.54 4.57
N ALA A 2 -22.02 14.52 3.81
CA ALA A 2 -22.68 14.23 2.56
C ALA A 2 -21.63 13.67 1.59
N ILE A 3 -21.89 12.47 1.07
CA ILE A 3 -21.16 11.94 -0.08
C ILE A 3 -21.37 12.95 -1.19
N ALA A 4 -20.29 13.62 -1.62
CA ALA A 4 -20.38 14.61 -2.68
C ALA A 4 -20.93 13.93 -3.93
N ALA A 5 -22.07 14.42 -4.41
CA ALA A 5 -22.73 13.87 -5.58
C ALA A 5 -21.75 13.83 -6.76
N TRP A 6 -21.77 12.71 -7.48
CA TRP A 6 -21.03 12.56 -8.73
C TRP A 6 -21.40 13.67 -9.71
N SER A 7 -20.40 14.30 -10.33
CA SER A 7 -20.61 15.24 -11.42
C SER A 7 -19.60 14.99 -12.56
N PRO A 8 -20.04 15.09 -13.84
CA PRO A 8 -19.14 14.90 -14.99
C PRO A 8 -17.94 15.85 -15.00
N ALA A 9 -18.12 17.10 -14.55
CA ALA A 9 -17.04 18.08 -14.46
C ALA A 9 -15.92 17.65 -13.48
N ARG A 10 -16.26 16.97 -12.38
CA ARG A 10 -15.26 16.40 -11.47
C ARG A 10 -14.52 15.20 -12.05
N GLU A 11 -15.14 14.49 -12.97
CA GLU A 11 -14.51 13.37 -13.66
C GLU A 11 -13.50 13.85 -14.70
N GLU A 12 -13.81 14.93 -15.41
CA GLU A 12 -12.88 15.59 -16.35
C GLU A 12 -11.67 16.19 -15.64
N GLU A 13 -11.87 16.86 -14.50
CA GLU A 13 -10.77 17.38 -13.66
C GLU A 13 -9.87 16.25 -13.13
N ARG A 14 -10.45 15.10 -12.78
CA ARG A 14 -9.69 13.93 -12.30
C ARG A 14 -8.92 13.21 -13.40
N CYS A 15 -9.34 13.34 -14.64
CA CYS A 15 -8.75 12.67 -15.81
C CYS A 15 -7.66 13.49 -16.51
N GLN A 16 -6.98 14.39 -15.82
CA GLN A 16 -5.85 15.11 -16.42
C GLN A 16 -4.68 14.15 -16.73
N ALA A 17 -4.08 14.33 -17.90
CA ALA A 17 -2.91 13.58 -18.28
C ALA A 17 -1.75 13.96 -17.35
N ALA A 18 -1.24 12.99 -16.59
CA ALA A 18 -0.11 13.19 -15.70
C ALA A 18 1.16 12.53 -16.31
N PRO A 19 2.35 13.13 -16.15
CA PRO A 19 3.59 12.48 -16.55
C PRO A 19 3.79 11.13 -15.89
N THR A 20 3.48 11.03 -14.61
CA THR A 20 3.59 9.79 -13.83
C THR A 20 2.40 9.62 -12.89
N MET A 21 1.82 8.43 -12.90
CA MET A 21 0.82 8.00 -11.93
C MET A 21 1.41 6.92 -11.05
N TYR A 22 1.23 7.06 -9.76
CA TYR A 22 1.66 6.11 -8.75
C TYR A 22 0.47 5.37 -8.14
N ILE A 23 0.61 4.08 -7.98
CA ILE A 23 -0.36 3.19 -7.35
C ILE A 23 0.37 2.51 -6.18
N SER A 24 -0.04 2.78 -4.95
CA SER A 24 0.55 2.16 -3.77
C SER A 24 -0.36 1.09 -3.19
N TYR A 25 0.23 -0.01 -2.80
CA TYR A 25 -0.40 -1.13 -2.09
C TYR A 25 0.24 -1.27 -0.71
N ASP A 26 -0.60 -1.46 0.30
CA ASP A 26 -0.15 -1.73 1.66
C ASP A 26 -1.14 -2.66 2.36
N GLY A 27 -0.65 -3.46 3.29
CA GLY A 27 -1.44 -4.30 4.16
C GLY A 27 -1.02 -4.07 5.62
N THR A 28 -1.95 -3.65 6.47
CA THR A 28 -1.65 -3.41 7.88
C THR A 28 -2.59 -4.17 8.81
N GLY A 29 -2.06 -4.61 9.94
CA GLY A 29 -2.82 -5.28 10.99
C GLY A 29 -3.54 -4.29 11.89
N VAL A 30 -4.88 -4.29 11.89
CA VAL A 30 -5.69 -3.45 12.79
C VAL A 30 -6.08 -4.25 14.03
N PRO A 31 -5.73 -3.78 15.25
CA PRO A 31 -6.13 -4.43 16.49
C PRO A 31 -7.65 -4.49 16.63
N MET A 32 -8.18 -5.65 16.99
CA MET A 32 -9.61 -5.88 17.15
C MET A 32 -10.06 -5.70 18.59
N ARG A 33 -11.30 -5.19 18.79
CA ARG A 33 -11.92 -5.13 20.12
C ARG A 33 -12.29 -6.51 20.61
N LYS A 34 -12.25 -6.72 21.93
CA LYS A 34 -12.55 -8.02 22.56
C LYS A 34 -13.89 -8.65 22.11
N GLY A 35 -14.94 -7.85 21.91
CA GLY A 35 -16.25 -8.33 21.45
C GLY A 35 -16.27 -8.83 20.01
N GLU A 36 -15.34 -8.37 19.17
CA GLU A 36 -15.23 -8.72 17.74
C GLU A 36 -14.32 -9.93 17.52
N THR A 37 -13.65 -10.39 18.57
CA THR A 37 -12.79 -11.58 18.57
C THR A 37 -13.50 -12.80 19.19
N GLN A 38 -14.82 -12.77 19.36
CA GLN A 38 -15.58 -13.84 19.97
C GLN A 38 -15.37 -15.16 19.20
N GLY A 39 -14.97 -16.21 19.92
CA GLY A 39 -14.56 -17.50 19.31
C GLY A 39 -13.11 -17.61 18.87
N ARG A 40 -12.31 -16.53 18.97
CA ARG A 40 -10.87 -16.53 18.73
C ARG A 40 -10.12 -16.28 20.04
N LYS A 41 -8.94 -16.86 20.20
CA LYS A 41 -8.08 -16.56 21.36
C LYS A 41 -7.74 -15.08 21.39
N GLY A 42 -7.87 -14.42 22.53
CA GLY A 42 -7.72 -12.96 22.66
C GLY A 42 -6.31 -12.41 22.51
N LYS A 43 -5.28 -13.28 22.56
CA LYS A 43 -3.89 -12.96 22.31
C LYS A 43 -3.20 -14.15 21.65
N GLN A 44 -2.22 -13.86 20.81
CA GLN A 44 -1.29 -14.86 20.29
C GLN A 44 -0.44 -15.43 21.44
N PRO A 45 0.21 -16.59 21.27
CA PRO A 45 1.11 -17.15 22.27
C PRO A 45 2.23 -16.20 22.71
N ASP A 46 2.67 -15.29 21.83
CA ASP A 46 3.67 -14.25 22.08
C ASP A 46 3.13 -13.03 22.83
N GLY A 47 1.82 -13.02 23.16
CA GLY A 47 1.17 -11.91 23.86
C GLY A 47 0.65 -10.80 22.97
N SER A 48 0.89 -10.82 21.66
CA SER A 48 0.35 -9.85 20.71
C SER A 48 -1.17 -9.90 20.61
N SER A 49 -1.78 -8.80 20.18
CA SER A 49 -3.22 -8.71 19.96
C SER A 49 -3.63 -9.44 18.69
N ILE A 50 -4.84 -9.98 18.66
CA ILE A 50 -5.44 -10.44 17.41
C ILE A 50 -5.68 -9.22 16.52
N THR A 51 -5.12 -9.26 15.34
CA THR A 51 -5.32 -8.24 14.31
C THR A 51 -6.13 -8.80 13.15
N ARG A 52 -6.81 -7.92 12.42
CA ARG A 52 -7.32 -8.19 11.08
C ARG A 52 -6.57 -7.36 10.08
N GLU A 53 -6.30 -7.94 8.92
CA GLU A 53 -5.65 -7.21 7.85
C GLU A 53 -6.60 -6.17 7.26
N LEU A 54 -6.10 -4.94 7.17
CA LEU A 54 -6.67 -3.86 6.41
C LEU A 54 -5.81 -3.69 5.16
N LYS A 55 -6.43 -3.79 3.98
CA LYS A 55 -5.75 -3.45 2.73
C LYS A 55 -5.99 -1.97 2.44
N LEU A 56 -4.92 -1.24 2.32
CA LEU A 56 -4.91 0.17 2.00
C LEU A 56 -4.18 0.37 0.67
N GLY A 57 -4.80 1.09 -0.22
CA GLY A 57 -4.14 1.51 -1.44
C GLY A 57 -4.38 2.99 -1.71
N CYS A 58 -3.48 3.60 -2.44
CA CYS A 58 -3.72 4.94 -2.93
C CYS A 58 -3.25 5.11 -4.36
N VAL A 59 -3.91 6.02 -5.06
CA VAL A 59 -3.53 6.49 -6.39
C VAL A 59 -3.21 7.96 -6.28
N PHE A 60 -2.07 8.38 -6.81
CA PHE A 60 -1.67 9.78 -6.86
C PHE A 60 -0.83 10.06 -8.10
N THR A 61 -0.66 11.34 -8.42
CA THR A 61 0.13 11.80 -9.56
C THR A 61 1.30 12.67 -9.12
N SER A 62 2.28 12.79 -10.01
CA SER A 62 3.38 13.71 -9.87
C SER A 62 3.68 14.36 -11.23
N HIS A 63 3.62 15.69 -11.26
CA HIS A 63 3.95 16.50 -12.42
C HIS A 63 5.31 17.16 -12.28
N THR A 64 5.80 17.32 -11.06
CA THR A 64 7.03 18.05 -10.75
C THR A 64 8.00 17.19 -9.97
N VAL A 65 9.24 17.64 -9.93
CA VAL A 65 10.30 17.08 -9.09
C VAL A 65 10.87 18.18 -8.19
N ASP A 66 11.49 17.81 -7.10
CA ASP A 66 12.25 18.72 -6.25
C ASP A 66 13.59 19.10 -6.87
N GLU A 67 14.40 19.88 -6.14
CA GLU A 67 15.74 20.33 -6.58
C GLU A 67 16.71 19.15 -6.77
N GLU A 68 16.46 18.02 -6.14
CA GLU A 68 17.27 16.79 -6.20
C GLU A 68 16.78 15.82 -7.30
N GLY A 69 15.65 16.15 -7.95
CA GLY A 69 15.04 15.34 -9.01
C GLY A 69 14.06 14.29 -8.51
N HIS A 70 13.68 14.30 -7.23
CA HIS A 70 12.69 13.37 -6.69
C HIS A 70 11.26 13.80 -7.04
N PRO A 71 10.37 12.87 -7.41
CA PRO A 71 8.99 13.19 -7.73
C PRO A 71 8.25 13.79 -6.54
N LEU A 72 7.63 14.94 -6.74
CA LEU A 72 6.75 15.56 -5.77
C LEU A 72 5.32 15.13 -6.03
N ARG A 73 4.64 14.67 -4.97
CA ARG A 73 3.21 14.33 -5.05
C ARG A 73 2.39 15.59 -5.26
N ASP A 74 1.53 15.57 -6.29
CA ASP A 74 0.66 16.70 -6.57
C ASP A 74 -0.35 16.89 -5.45
N THR A 75 -0.51 18.13 -4.99
CA THR A 75 -1.47 18.48 -3.93
C THR A 75 -2.90 18.10 -4.35
N GLY A 76 -3.62 17.40 -3.48
CA GLY A 76 -4.99 16.96 -3.73
C GLY A 76 -5.12 15.82 -4.74
N SER A 77 -4.01 15.29 -5.28
CA SER A 77 -4.08 14.22 -6.28
C SER A 77 -4.34 12.83 -5.67
N THR A 78 -4.21 12.67 -4.37
CA THR A 78 -4.30 11.35 -3.73
C THR A 78 -5.75 10.94 -3.50
N THR A 79 -6.08 9.72 -3.95
CA THR A 79 -7.31 9.01 -3.60
C THR A 79 -6.96 7.72 -2.91
N TYR A 80 -7.67 7.39 -1.85
CA TYR A 80 -7.47 6.16 -1.08
C TYR A 80 -8.54 5.14 -1.42
N VAL A 81 -8.13 3.88 -1.53
CA VAL A 81 -8.99 2.70 -1.59
C VAL A 81 -8.69 1.89 -0.36
N VAL A 82 -9.72 1.61 0.43
CA VAL A 82 -9.60 0.88 1.69
C VAL A 82 -10.53 -0.30 1.64
N GLU A 83 -10.03 -1.48 1.96
CA GLU A 83 -10.83 -2.68 2.10
C GLU A 83 -10.52 -3.33 3.44
N LEU A 84 -11.56 -3.43 4.25
CA LEU A 84 -11.54 -4.19 5.48
C LEU A 84 -11.90 -5.64 5.17
N GLU A 85 -11.09 -6.55 5.65
CA GLU A 85 -11.37 -7.98 5.59
C GLU A 85 -12.57 -8.35 6.49
N PHE A 86 -13.78 -7.90 6.06
CA PHE A 86 -15.03 -8.24 6.69
C PHE A 86 -15.89 -9.08 5.75
N THR A 87 -15.80 -10.40 5.90
CA THR A 87 -16.96 -11.23 5.61
C THR A 87 -17.48 -11.83 6.91
N LEU A 88 -18.77 -11.70 7.13
CA LEU A 88 -19.48 -12.35 8.23
C LEU A 88 -19.32 -13.88 8.22
N GLU A 89 -18.79 -14.43 7.13
CA GLU A 89 -18.63 -15.87 6.87
C GLU A 89 -17.15 -16.33 6.88
N GLY A 90 -16.21 -15.47 7.28
CA GLY A 90 -14.78 -15.86 7.38
C GLY A 90 -14.06 -16.05 6.06
N ASN A 91 -14.66 -15.69 4.94
CA ASN A 91 -14.01 -15.65 3.65
C ASN A 91 -13.36 -14.29 3.43
N PHE A 92 -12.06 -14.31 3.19
CA PHE A 92 -11.27 -13.13 2.88
C PHE A 92 -11.80 -12.47 1.59
N ALA A 93 -12.08 -11.16 1.61
CA ALA A 93 -12.21 -10.44 0.36
C ALA A 93 -10.89 -10.65 -0.40
N PRO A 94 -10.93 -11.27 -1.58
CA PRO A 94 -9.68 -11.66 -2.22
C PRO A 94 -8.87 -10.40 -2.53
N ALA A 95 -7.56 -10.46 -2.34
CA ALA A 95 -6.65 -9.40 -2.78
C ALA A 95 -6.94 -8.90 -4.22
N ALA A 96 -7.57 -9.75 -5.02
CA ALA A 96 -8.07 -9.45 -6.35
C ALA A 96 -9.19 -8.39 -6.38
N GLU A 97 -10.16 -8.43 -5.44
CA GLU A 97 -11.25 -7.44 -5.39
C GLU A 97 -10.71 -6.07 -5.00
N PHE A 98 -9.84 -6.03 -4.00
CA PHE A 98 -9.13 -4.82 -3.62
C PHE A 98 -8.33 -4.24 -4.78
N ALA A 99 -7.53 -5.06 -5.47
CA ALA A 99 -6.74 -4.63 -6.61
C ALA A 99 -7.61 -4.16 -7.79
N ALA A 100 -8.76 -4.79 -8.03
CA ALA A 100 -9.73 -4.35 -9.02
C ALA A 100 -10.34 -2.98 -8.66
N GLY A 101 -10.62 -2.73 -7.38
CA GLY A 101 -11.03 -1.43 -6.86
C GLY A 101 -9.98 -0.35 -7.13
N LEU A 102 -8.71 -0.68 -6.87
CA LEU A 102 -7.59 0.22 -7.10
C LEU A 102 -7.37 0.51 -8.60
N LEU A 103 -7.51 -0.50 -9.46
CA LEU A 103 -7.49 -0.33 -10.92
C LEU A 103 -8.61 0.58 -11.40
N ARG A 104 -9.84 0.39 -10.87
CA ARG A 104 -10.98 1.26 -11.21
C ARG A 104 -10.67 2.71 -10.86
N GLU A 105 -10.15 2.96 -9.65
CA GLU A 105 -9.78 4.30 -9.23
C GLU A 105 -8.66 4.90 -10.10
N ALA A 106 -7.63 4.13 -10.41
CA ALA A 106 -6.56 4.56 -11.30
C ALA A 106 -7.08 4.94 -12.70
N ARG A 107 -8.04 4.18 -13.24
CA ARG A 107 -8.68 4.49 -14.52
C ARG A 107 -9.51 5.76 -14.49
N LEU A 108 -10.30 5.97 -13.43
CA LEU A 108 -11.05 7.20 -13.20
C LEU A 108 -10.13 8.42 -13.11
N ARG A 109 -8.92 8.24 -12.68
CA ARG A 109 -7.89 9.28 -12.58
C ARG A 109 -7.00 9.40 -13.82
N GLY A 110 -7.31 8.70 -14.89
CA GLY A 110 -6.63 8.84 -16.16
C GLY A 110 -5.40 7.96 -16.33
N LEU A 111 -5.35 6.76 -15.75
CA LEU A 111 -4.26 5.79 -15.95
C LEU A 111 -3.92 5.60 -17.43
N GLY A 112 -4.93 5.52 -18.32
CA GLY A 112 -4.72 5.37 -19.77
C GLY A 112 -4.15 6.59 -20.47
N LYS A 113 -4.08 7.73 -19.80
CA LYS A 113 -3.52 9.00 -20.29
C LYS A 113 -2.20 9.35 -19.63
N ALA A 114 -1.82 8.65 -18.57
CA ALA A 114 -0.55 8.87 -17.90
C ALA A 114 0.61 8.49 -18.81
N GLY A 115 1.68 9.29 -18.80
CA GLY A 115 2.89 9.03 -19.59
C GLY A 115 3.57 7.73 -19.13
N ARG A 116 3.52 7.44 -17.84
CA ARG A 116 3.98 6.20 -17.23
C ARG A 116 3.23 5.94 -15.92
N SER A 117 3.27 4.70 -15.47
CA SER A 117 2.73 4.32 -14.16
C SER A 117 3.74 3.52 -13.36
N ALA A 118 3.66 3.63 -12.04
CA ALA A 118 4.47 2.87 -11.11
C ALA A 118 3.58 2.28 -10.01
N VAL A 119 3.87 1.04 -9.63
CA VAL A 119 3.27 0.37 -8.48
C VAL A 119 4.31 0.30 -7.36
N LEU A 120 3.94 0.80 -6.18
CA LEU A 120 4.74 0.75 -4.97
C LEU A 120 4.17 -0.30 -4.01
N GLY A 121 5.03 -1.10 -3.41
CA GLY A 121 4.62 -2.10 -2.41
C GLY A 121 5.77 -2.54 -1.52
N ASP A 122 5.43 -3.19 -0.41
CA ASP A 122 6.35 -3.66 0.62
C ASP A 122 7.12 -4.94 0.28
N GLY A 123 6.86 -5.55 -0.87
CA GLY A 123 7.48 -6.81 -1.28
C GLY A 123 6.61 -8.03 -1.06
N ALA A 124 5.45 -7.91 -0.43
CA ALA A 124 4.54 -9.03 -0.24
C ALA A 124 4.13 -9.67 -1.58
N HIS A 125 4.22 -10.98 -1.66
CA HIS A 125 3.99 -11.73 -2.92
C HIS A 125 2.61 -11.43 -3.55
N TRP A 126 1.58 -11.25 -2.74
CA TRP A 126 0.24 -10.95 -3.23
C TRP A 126 0.17 -9.60 -3.96
N ILE A 127 0.92 -8.59 -3.51
CA ILE A 127 0.99 -7.27 -4.14
C ILE A 127 1.53 -7.39 -5.56
N TRP A 128 2.68 -8.04 -5.72
CA TRP A 128 3.31 -8.19 -7.04
C TRP A 128 2.48 -9.06 -7.98
N LYS A 129 1.81 -10.08 -7.45
CA LYS A 129 0.86 -10.88 -8.23
C LYS A 129 -0.29 -10.02 -8.76
N GLN A 130 -0.90 -9.20 -7.90
CA GLN A 130 -2.00 -8.31 -8.31
C GLN A 130 -1.51 -7.17 -9.21
N ALA A 131 -0.34 -6.61 -8.94
CA ALA A 131 0.27 -5.61 -9.81
C ALA A 131 0.51 -6.15 -11.23
N GLY A 132 1.02 -7.37 -11.37
CA GLY A 132 1.23 -8.00 -12.66
C GLY A 132 -0.07 -8.25 -13.44
N ILE A 133 -1.19 -8.52 -12.75
CA ILE A 133 -2.50 -8.74 -13.38
C ILE A 133 -3.16 -7.41 -13.79
N HIS A 134 -3.16 -6.42 -12.90
CA HIS A 134 -3.96 -5.20 -13.06
C HIS A 134 -3.18 -4.03 -13.67
N PHE A 135 -1.85 -4.02 -13.50
CA PHE A 135 -0.94 -2.97 -13.98
C PHE A 135 0.29 -3.55 -14.67
N PRO A 136 0.12 -4.39 -15.71
CA PRO A 136 1.22 -5.16 -16.30
C PRO A 136 2.32 -4.31 -16.93
N GLN A 137 2.04 -3.04 -17.24
CA GLN A 137 3.01 -2.11 -17.82
C GLN A 137 3.62 -1.15 -16.79
N ALA A 138 3.17 -1.21 -15.54
CA ALA A 138 3.68 -0.33 -14.50
C ALA A 138 5.07 -0.77 -14.03
N ILE A 139 5.92 0.21 -13.73
CA ILE A 139 7.20 -0.03 -13.07
C ILE A 139 6.91 -0.48 -11.64
N GLN A 140 7.47 -1.62 -11.23
CA GLN A 140 7.34 -2.09 -9.87
C GLN A 140 8.47 -1.52 -9.01
N ILE A 141 8.09 -0.85 -7.93
CA ILE A 141 9.02 -0.17 -7.01
C ILE A 141 8.82 -0.77 -5.62
N LEU A 142 9.88 -1.39 -5.10
CA LEU A 142 9.89 -1.88 -3.72
C LEU A 142 10.02 -0.69 -2.76
N ASP A 143 9.21 -0.68 -1.71
CA ASP A 143 9.32 0.32 -0.65
C ASP A 143 10.69 0.27 0.02
N TYR A 144 11.35 1.43 0.06
CA TYR A 144 12.71 1.55 0.58
C TYR A 144 12.81 1.18 2.06
N TYR A 145 11.83 1.58 2.87
CA TYR A 145 11.88 1.33 4.31
C TYR A 145 11.72 -0.15 4.61
N HIS A 146 10.82 -0.84 3.93
CA HIS A 146 10.67 -2.29 4.04
C HIS A 146 11.91 -3.05 3.54
N ALA A 147 12.47 -2.64 2.42
CA ALA A 147 13.71 -3.25 1.93
C ALA A 147 14.86 -3.08 2.93
N ARG A 148 14.98 -1.90 3.53
CA ARG A 148 15.99 -1.61 4.55
C ARG A 148 15.76 -2.43 5.83
N GLU A 149 14.52 -2.58 6.27
CA GLU A 149 14.16 -3.39 7.44
C GLU A 149 14.59 -4.83 7.25
N HIS A 150 14.21 -5.48 6.15
CA HIS A 150 14.63 -6.84 5.83
C HIS A 150 16.15 -7.01 5.69
N LEU A 151 16.84 -6.04 5.12
CA LEU A 151 18.31 -6.06 5.07
C LEU A 151 18.91 -5.94 6.46
N SER A 152 18.32 -5.17 7.36
CA SER A 152 18.78 -5.07 8.75
C SER A 152 18.55 -6.36 9.51
N GLU A 153 17.39 -6.99 9.36
CA GLU A 153 17.07 -8.30 9.96
C GLU A 153 18.04 -9.38 9.46
N LEU A 154 18.32 -9.39 8.16
CA LEU A 154 19.29 -10.32 7.57
C LEU A 154 20.70 -10.08 8.13
N ALA A 155 21.12 -8.84 8.25
CA ALA A 155 22.42 -8.49 8.81
C ALA A 155 22.54 -8.92 10.28
N GLU A 156 21.50 -8.74 11.08
CA GLU A 156 21.45 -9.22 12.47
C GLU A 156 21.52 -10.75 12.56
N ALA A 157 20.81 -11.45 11.66
CA ALA A 157 20.83 -12.92 11.62
C ALA A 157 22.21 -13.49 11.23
N LEU A 158 22.90 -12.83 10.29
CA LEU A 158 24.21 -13.26 9.82
C LEU A 158 25.37 -12.84 10.73
N PHE A 159 25.23 -11.69 11.37
CA PHE A 159 26.25 -11.06 12.21
C PHE A 159 25.64 -10.61 13.54
N PRO A 160 25.21 -11.58 14.38
CA PRO A 160 24.64 -11.23 15.68
C PRO A 160 25.67 -10.45 16.51
N ALA A 161 25.25 -9.28 17.03
CA ALA A 161 26.12 -8.49 17.88
C ALA A 161 26.49 -9.29 19.13
N PRO A 162 27.76 -9.25 19.61
CA PRO A 162 28.11 -9.79 20.92
C PRO A 162 27.22 -9.12 21.99
N ALA A 163 26.76 -9.88 22.97
CA ALA A 163 25.74 -9.47 23.95
C ALA A 163 26.02 -8.16 24.75
N GLU A 164 27.16 -7.53 24.55
CA GLU A 164 27.57 -6.33 25.30
C GLU A 164 27.61 -5.01 24.50
N ASN A 165 27.38 -5.01 23.18
CA ASN A 165 27.49 -3.76 22.40
C ASN A 165 26.42 -3.67 21.28
N GLY A 166 25.25 -3.24 21.66
CA GLY A 166 24.15 -2.98 20.72
C GLY A 166 24.35 -1.79 19.76
N SER A 167 25.45 -1.72 19.02
CA SER A 167 25.74 -0.56 18.16
C SER A 167 26.16 -0.85 16.71
N HIS A 168 26.03 -2.10 16.21
CA HIS A 168 26.47 -2.38 14.84
C HIS A 168 25.56 -1.83 13.72
N LEU A 169 24.31 -1.48 14.02
CA LEU A 169 23.34 -0.96 13.03
C LEU A 169 23.38 0.56 12.80
N LYS A 170 24.27 1.30 13.45
CA LYS A 170 24.37 2.77 13.29
C LYS A 170 25.34 3.23 12.18
N LYS A 171 25.88 2.35 11.36
CA LYS A 171 26.91 2.69 10.37
C LYS A 171 26.51 2.52 8.88
N TRP A 172 25.19 2.38 8.61
CA TRP A 172 24.74 2.32 7.20
C TRP A 172 23.67 3.35 6.91
#